data_cb6a030e55452bf949112098f316c5ee
#
_entry.id   cb6a030e55452bf949112098f316c5ee
#
_cell.length_a   1.000
_cell.length_b   1.000
_cell.length_c   1.000
_cell.angle_alpha   90.00
_cell.angle_beta   90.00
_cell.angle_gamma   90.00
#
_symmetry.space_group_name_H-M   'P 1'
#
loop_
_entity.id
_entity.type
_entity.pdbx_description
1 polymer ?
#
loop_
_entity_poly.entity_id
_entity_poly.type
_entity_poly.pdbx_seq_one_letter_code
_entity_poly.pdbx_strand_id
1 'polypeptide(L)'
;MNSPVSRRGFLKGSALLGGGLVVAFAVPAGHRFAMAAENEGKVFAPNAFLRIGADNSVTVLLGHSEMGQGIWTGLTMLIAEELDADWSTIRVEHSPASAADYGMPAFGGMQITGGSTSTWMEFDRYRLAGATARQMLVEAAAKRFDVAPSTIRTESGVVIAGDKRATYGELADAAGQLPVPDPKSITFKEAKDWKVIGKPTKRLDTPEKITGRAKFGMDVQFEGLMTAMVVRAPVFGATVKSFEGAQALAIPGYIKCCRCRVASR
;
A
#
# COMPACT_ATOMS: atom_id res chain seq x y z
N MET A 1 26.81 -17.60 -1.66
CA MET A 1 26.11 -18.36 -0.61
C MET A 1 25.15 -17.40 0.09
N ASN A 2 23.88 -17.42 -0.27
CA ASN A 2 22.86 -16.52 0.31
C ASN A 2 21.90 -17.35 1.15
N SER A 3 22.03 -17.25 2.46
CA SER A 3 21.08 -17.85 3.38
C SER A 3 19.69 -17.18 3.21
N PRO A 4 18.62 -17.93 3.12
CA PRO A 4 17.27 -17.36 3.05
C PRO A 4 16.98 -16.63 4.36
N VAL A 5 16.57 -15.38 4.26
CA VAL A 5 16.10 -14.62 5.42
C VAL A 5 14.86 -15.33 5.96
N SER A 6 14.95 -15.83 7.19
CA SER A 6 13.82 -16.49 7.83
C SER A 6 12.74 -15.45 8.17
N ARG A 7 11.45 -15.86 8.20
CA ARG A 7 10.32 -15.01 8.64
C ARG A 7 10.62 -14.31 9.97
N ARG A 8 11.31 -15.00 10.87
CA ARG A 8 11.74 -14.48 12.18
C ARG A 8 12.87 -13.45 12.07
N GLY A 9 13.80 -13.61 11.13
CA GLY A 9 14.85 -12.64 10.83
C GLY A 9 14.30 -11.36 10.22
N PHE A 10 13.27 -11.48 9.39
CA PHE A 10 12.56 -10.38 8.77
C PHE A 10 11.80 -9.54 9.82
N LEU A 11 10.99 -10.19 10.67
CA LEU A 11 10.25 -9.51 11.75
C LEU A 11 11.18 -8.88 12.79
N LYS A 12 12.31 -9.51 13.11
CA LYS A 12 13.33 -8.93 14.00
C LYS A 12 14.03 -7.72 13.38
N GLY A 13 14.25 -7.72 12.07
CA GLY A 13 14.80 -6.57 11.34
C GLY A 13 13.86 -5.37 11.35
N SER A 14 12.55 -5.60 11.25
CA SER A 14 11.52 -4.55 11.29
C SER A 14 11.36 -3.92 12.67
N ALA A 15 11.51 -4.70 13.74
CA ALA A 15 11.42 -4.22 15.13
C ALA A 15 12.62 -3.37 15.56
N LEU A 16 13.79 -3.57 14.94
CA LEU A 16 15.03 -2.87 15.31
C LEU A 16 15.16 -1.45 14.70
N LEU A 17 14.26 -1.06 13.78
CA LEU A 17 14.43 0.16 12.97
C LEU A 17 13.31 1.20 13.14
N GLY A 18 12.62 1.18 14.25
CA GLY A 18 11.73 2.28 14.64
C GLY A 18 10.25 1.93 14.76
N GLY A 19 9.93 1.18 15.79
CA GLY A 19 8.63 0.90 16.38
C GLY A 19 7.40 0.98 15.46
N GLY A 20 6.85 -0.18 15.08
CA GLY A 20 5.58 -0.23 14.34
C GLY A 20 5.20 -1.64 13.91
N LEU A 21 3.91 -1.91 13.87
CA LEU A 21 3.37 -3.17 13.35
C LEU A 21 3.32 -3.13 11.82
N VAL A 22 3.99 -4.09 11.19
CA VAL A 22 3.90 -4.36 9.76
C VAL A 22 3.21 -5.71 9.57
N VAL A 23 2.05 -5.71 8.96
CA VAL A 23 1.32 -6.93 8.63
C VAL A 23 1.61 -7.34 7.20
N ALA A 24 2.33 -8.44 7.05
CA ALA A 24 2.69 -9.00 5.77
C ALA A 24 1.98 -10.35 5.58
N PHE A 25 1.37 -10.55 4.42
CA PHE A 25 0.82 -11.85 4.04
C PHE A 25 1.88 -12.66 3.30
N ALA A 26 2.08 -13.90 3.71
CA ALA A 26 2.95 -14.81 3.01
C ALA A 26 2.33 -15.21 1.66
N VAL A 27 2.92 -14.77 0.58
CA VAL A 27 2.72 -15.36 -0.76
C VAL A 27 3.61 -16.61 -0.85
N PRO A 28 3.15 -17.71 -1.47
CA PRO A 28 3.95 -18.93 -1.59
C PRO A 28 5.32 -18.65 -2.19
N ALA A 29 6.32 -19.32 -1.62
CA ALA A 29 7.74 -19.10 -1.87
C ALA A 29 8.14 -19.09 -3.35
N GLY A 30 8.89 -18.09 -3.76
CA GLY A 30 9.58 -18.08 -5.06
C GLY A 30 10.32 -16.79 -5.44
N HIS A 31 10.05 -15.66 -4.84
CA HIS A 31 10.63 -14.41 -5.33
C HIS A 31 11.43 -13.67 -4.25
N ARG A 32 12.66 -13.32 -4.61
CA ARG A 32 13.58 -12.51 -3.80
C ARG A 32 13.25 -11.04 -3.99
N PHE A 33 13.02 -10.33 -2.89
CA PHE A 33 12.74 -8.90 -2.90
C PHE A 33 14.01 -8.10 -3.06
N ALA A 34 13.99 -7.13 -3.99
CA ALA A 34 14.92 -6.02 -4.00
C ALA A 34 14.45 -5.00 -2.96
N MET A 35 15.30 -4.68 -2.01
CA MET A 35 15.03 -3.60 -1.05
C MET A 35 15.03 -2.28 -1.82
N ALA A 36 13.92 -1.58 -1.81
CA ALA A 36 13.88 -0.18 -2.25
C ALA A 36 14.52 0.70 -1.18
N ALA A 37 15.33 1.63 -1.65
CA ALA A 37 16.24 2.44 -0.87
C ALA A 37 15.57 3.38 0.12
N GLU A 38 16.24 3.52 1.21
CA GLU A 38 16.45 4.66 2.10
C GLU A 38 15.39 5.77 2.11
N ASN A 39 14.57 5.73 3.15
CA ASN A 39 14.08 6.94 3.79
C ASN A 39 14.24 6.78 5.29
N GLU A 40 15.18 7.51 5.85
CA GLU A 40 15.39 7.82 7.26
C GLU A 40 14.94 6.74 8.27
N GLY A 41 15.61 5.59 8.31
CA GLY A 41 15.53 4.65 9.42
C GLY A 41 14.26 3.80 9.51
N LYS A 42 13.40 3.74 8.49
CA LYS A 42 12.20 2.92 8.48
C LYS A 42 12.31 1.80 7.45
N VAL A 43 12.41 0.58 7.91
CA VAL A 43 12.32 -0.59 7.03
C VAL A 43 10.86 -0.83 6.65
N PHE A 44 10.62 -0.83 5.37
CA PHE A 44 9.33 -1.09 4.77
C PHE A 44 9.25 -2.54 4.30
N ALA A 45 8.19 -3.27 4.68
CA ALA A 45 7.96 -4.62 4.19
C ALA A 45 7.21 -4.58 2.85
N PRO A 46 7.80 -5.05 1.76
CA PRO A 46 7.24 -4.88 0.42
C PRO A 46 5.89 -5.60 0.18
N ASN A 47 5.53 -6.57 0.98
CA ASN A 47 4.27 -7.30 0.89
C ASN A 47 3.25 -6.91 1.96
N ALA A 48 3.46 -5.78 2.63
CA ALA A 48 2.56 -5.27 3.65
C ALA A 48 1.51 -4.34 3.05
N PHE A 49 0.26 -4.52 3.44
CA PHE A 49 -0.85 -3.65 3.05
C PHE A 49 -1.10 -2.53 4.04
N LEU A 50 -0.56 -2.66 5.25
CA LEU A 50 -0.67 -1.62 6.26
C LEU A 50 0.54 -1.59 7.18
N ARG A 51 0.78 -0.42 7.75
CA ARG A 51 1.77 -0.16 8.77
C ARG A 51 1.14 0.70 9.87
N ILE A 52 1.39 0.35 11.13
CA ILE A 52 0.96 1.11 12.29
C ILE A 52 2.20 1.70 12.96
N GLY A 53 2.26 3.02 13.05
CA GLY A 53 3.35 3.74 13.69
C GLY A 53 3.17 3.82 15.21
N ALA A 54 4.28 4.03 15.94
CA ALA A 54 4.24 4.31 17.36
C ALA A 54 3.47 5.60 17.69
N ASP A 55 3.30 6.50 16.72
CA ASP A 55 2.49 7.72 16.78
C ASP A 55 0.99 7.47 16.53
N ASN A 56 0.55 6.23 16.49
CA ASN A 56 -0.80 5.76 16.14
C ASN A 56 -1.22 6.02 14.69
N SER A 57 -0.32 6.48 13.82
CA SER A 57 -0.63 6.58 12.39
C SER A 57 -0.85 5.20 11.79
N VAL A 58 -1.87 5.07 10.96
CA VAL A 58 -2.15 3.88 10.17
C VAL A 58 -1.89 4.19 8.70
N THR A 59 -0.82 3.67 8.14
CA THR A 59 -0.48 3.85 6.73
C THR A 59 -0.96 2.66 5.93
N VAL A 60 -1.82 2.91 4.96
CA VAL A 60 -2.35 1.90 4.02
C VAL A 60 -1.58 1.98 2.72
N LEU A 61 -1.15 0.82 2.23
CA LEU A 61 -0.38 0.68 1.00
C LEU A 61 -1.27 0.16 -0.12
N LEU A 62 -1.42 0.95 -1.16
CA LEU A 62 -2.30 0.64 -2.27
C LEU A 62 -1.53 0.10 -3.47
N GLY A 63 -1.90 -1.12 -3.91
CA GLY A 63 -1.40 -1.74 -5.12
C GLY A 63 -1.99 -1.16 -6.42
N HIS A 64 -2.90 -0.21 -6.31
CA HIS A 64 -3.65 0.37 -7.41
C HIS A 64 -3.46 1.87 -7.50
N SER A 65 -3.48 2.42 -8.72
CA SER A 65 -3.36 3.86 -8.96
C SER A 65 -4.69 4.57 -8.75
N GLU A 66 -4.65 5.72 -8.08
CA GLU A 66 -5.76 6.66 -8.02
C GLU A 66 -5.80 7.48 -9.31
N MET A 67 -6.92 7.45 -10.03
CA MET A 67 -7.15 8.15 -11.29
C MET A 67 -8.41 9.03 -11.24
N GLY A 68 -8.93 9.30 -10.03
CA GLY A 68 -10.18 9.98 -9.79
C GLY A 68 -11.34 9.05 -9.42
N GLN A 69 -11.17 7.72 -9.53
CA GLN A 69 -12.19 6.71 -9.27
C GLN A 69 -12.43 6.46 -7.77
N GLY A 70 -11.58 6.98 -6.88
CA GLY A 70 -11.80 6.92 -5.43
C GLY A 70 -11.18 5.72 -4.73
N ILE A 71 -10.27 5.01 -5.37
CA ILE A 71 -9.67 3.79 -4.82
C ILE A 71 -8.85 4.05 -3.55
N TRP A 72 -8.24 5.22 -3.43
CA TRP A 72 -7.53 5.64 -2.22
C TRP A 72 -8.41 5.58 -0.98
N THR A 73 -9.63 6.07 -1.12
CA THR A 73 -10.61 6.03 -0.03
C THR A 73 -11.25 4.65 0.08
N GLY A 74 -11.68 4.08 -1.04
CA GLY A 74 -12.46 2.83 -1.06
C GLY A 74 -11.71 1.64 -0.47
N LEU A 75 -10.48 1.35 -0.91
CA LEU A 75 -9.70 0.24 -0.37
C LEU A 75 -9.25 0.51 1.07
N THR A 76 -8.94 1.75 1.38
CA THR A 76 -8.55 2.15 2.74
C THR A 76 -9.70 1.92 3.75
N MET A 77 -10.96 2.15 3.34
CA MET A 77 -12.13 1.87 4.17
C MET A 77 -12.21 0.39 4.57
N LEU A 78 -11.80 -0.53 3.71
CA LEU A 78 -11.82 -1.97 4.01
C LEU A 78 -10.86 -2.32 5.17
N ILE A 79 -9.65 -1.78 5.14
CA ILE A 79 -8.70 -1.93 6.25
C ILE A 79 -9.19 -1.23 7.51
N ALA A 80 -9.62 0.03 7.39
CA ALA A 80 -10.06 0.83 8.52
C ALA A 80 -11.23 0.17 9.27
N GLU A 81 -12.18 -0.40 8.52
CA GLU A 81 -13.31 -1.12 9.10
C GLU A 81 -12.85 -2.31 9.92
N GLU A 82 -12.11 -3.22 9.32
CA GLU A 82 -11.70 -4.45 9.99
C GLU A 82 -10.70 -4.21 11.13
N LEU A 83 -9.89 -3.17 11.01
CA LEU A 83 -8.93 -2.78 12.04
C LEU A 83 -9.56 -2.01 13.21
N ASP A 84 -10.79 -1.48 13.08
CA ASP A 84 -11.34 -0.47 13.99
C ASP A 84 -10.42 0.77 14.13
N ALA A 85 -9.81 1.20 13.04
CA ALA A 85 -8.91 2.33 13.06
C ALA A 85 -9.65 3.67 13.26
N ASP A 86 -8.97 4.64 13.86
CA ASP A 86 -9.43 6.03 13.81
C ASP A 86 -9.18 6.56 12.40
N TRP A 87 -10.27 6.93 11.70
CA TRP A 87 -10.19 7.44 10.34
C TRP A 87 -9.29 8.68 10.20
N SER A 88 -9.18 9.48 11.25
CA SER A 88 -8.36 10.70 11.25
C SER A 88 -6.85 10.43 11.26
N THR A 89 -6.43 9.24 11.69
CA THR A 89 -5.02 8.84 11.74
C THR A 89 -4.55 8.14 10.47
N ILE A 90 -5.46 7.90 9.53
CA ILE A 90 -5.18 7.15 8.29
C ILE A 90 -4.33 7.98 7.33
N ARG A 91 -3.30 7.35 6.82
CA ARG A 91 -2.47 7.82 5.71
C ARG A 91 -2.50 6.79 4.58
N VAL A 92 -2.33 7.25 3.36
CA VAL A 92 -2.33 6.38 2.19
C VAL A 92 -1.05 6.61 1.40
N GLU A 93 -0.41 5.53 1.02
CA GLU A 93 0.78 5.55 0.16
C GLU A 93 0.54 4.58 -1.01
N HIS A 94 1.10 4.87 -2.16
CA HIS A 94 1.17 3.87 -3.22
C HIS A 94 2.20 2.80 -2.86
N SER A 95 1.86 1.55 -3.12
CA SER A 95 2.80 0.45 -2.98
C SER A 95 3.95 0.60 -3.99
N PRO A 96 5.11 0.02 -3.69
CA PRO A 96 6.15 -0.13 -4.71
C PRO A 96 5.66 -1.00 -5.87
N ALA A 97 6.33 -0.89 -7.02
CA ALA A 97 6.08 -1.77 -8.15
C ALA A 97 6.56 -3.19 -7.83
N SER A 98 5.62 -4.07 -7.49
CA SER A 98 5.87 -5.47 -7.21
C SER A 98 4.68 -6.33 -7.61
N ALA A 99 4.78 -6.97 -8.76
CA ALA A 99 3.76 -7.90 -9.21
C ALA A 99 3.62 -9.13 -8.29
N ALA A 100 4.71 -9.51 -7.61
CA ALA A 100 4.70 -10.63 -6.68
C ALA A 100 3.84 -10.37 -5.44
N ASP A 101 3.81 -9.11 -4.96
CA ASP A 101 3.13 -8.73 -3.72
C ASP A 101 1.74 -8.13 -3.98
N TYR A 102 1.63 -7.33 -5.03
CA TYR A 102 0.42 -6.56 -5.36
C TYR A 102 -0.21 -6.97 -6.69
N GLY A 103 0.30 -8.03 -7.31
CA GLY A 103 -0.25 -8.55 -8.56
C GLY A 103 -1.65 -9.12 -8.38
N MET A 104 -2.44 -9.01 -9.42
CA MET A 104 -3.83 -9.46 -9.48
C MET A 104 -3.91 -10.81 -10.18
N PRO A 105 -4.39 -11.88 -9.52
CA PRO A 105 -4.45 -13.23 -10.10
C PRO A 105 -5.20 -13.30 -11.43
N ALA A 106 -6.32 -12.57 -11.57
CA ALA A 106 -7.11 -12.54 -12.79
C ALA A 106 -6.39 -11.95 -14.01
N PHE A 107 -5.29 -11.23 -13.79
CA PHE A 107 -4.42 -10.67 -14.83
C PHE A 107 -3.05 -11.34 -14.88
N GLY A 108 -2.98 -12.62 -14.55
CA GLY A 108 -1.72 -13.36 -14.58
C GLY A 108 -0.68 -12.87 -13.58
N GLY A 109 -1.10 -12.27 -12.48
CA GLY A 109 -0.22 -11.73 -11.44
C GLY A 109 0.36 -10.34 -11.74
N MET A 110 -0.10 -9.65 -12.77
CA MET A 110 0.34 -8.28 -13.04
C MET A 110 -0.23 -7.29 -12.01
N GLN A 111 0.58 -6.34 -11.58
CA GLN A 111 0.12 -5.17 -10.83
C GLN A 111 -0.47 -4.17 -11.84
N ILE A 112 -1.79 -4.05 -11.84
CA ILE A 112 -2.53 -3.27 -12.83
C ILE A 112 -3.71 -2.54 -12.19
N THR A 113 -4.09 -1.41 -12.78
CA THR A 113 -5.33 -0.70 -12.45
C THR A 113 -6.15 -0.56 -13.72
N GLY A 114 -7.28 -1.25 -13.80
CA GLY A 114 -8.14 -1.25 -14.97
C GLY A 114 -9.24 -2.31 -14.91
N GLY A 115 -10.12 -2.31 -15.91
CA GLY A 115 -11.18 -3.30 -16.02
C GLY A 115 -12.22 -3.29 -14.91
N SER A 116 -12.31 -2.22 -14.12
CA SER A 116 -13.19 -2.08 -12.94
C SER A 116 -12.98 -3.16 -11.88
N THR A 117 -11.75 -3.67 -11.77
CA THR A 117 -11.44 -4.86 -10.96
C THR A 117 -10.88 -4.56 -9.58
N SER A 118 -10.33 -3.36 -9.36
CA SER A 118 -9.58 -3.03 -8.15
C SER A 118 -10.36 -3.30 -6.85
N THR A 119 -11.64 -2.92 -6.79
CA THR A 119 -12.39 -3.09 -5.54
C THR A 119 -12.80 -4.55 -5.32
N TRP A 120 -13.41 -5.22 -6.29
CA TRP A 120 -13.93 -6.55 -6.06
C TRP A 120 -12.84 -7.61 -5.90
N MET A 121 -11.69 -7.45 -6.56
CA MET A 121 -10.56 -8.37 -6.39
C MET A 121 -9.80 -8.17 -5.09
N GLU A 122 -9.74 -6.94 -4.60
CA GLU A 122 -9.01 -6.60 -3.39
C GLU A 122 -9.92 -6.55 -2.15
N PHE A 123 -11.22 -6.74 -2.31
CA PHE A 123 -12.19 -6.58 -1.22
C PHE A 123 -11.83 -7.43 -0.01
N ASP A 124 -11.68 -8.71 -0.17
CA ASP A 124 -11.35 -9.61 0.94
C ASP A 124 -9.89 -9.51 1.36
N ARG A 125 -8.99 -9.19 0.42
CA ARG A 125 -7.56 -9.09 0.69
C ARG A 125 -7.23 -7.92 1.62
N TYR A 126 -7.83 -6.75 1.40
CA TYR A 126 -7.66 -5.58 2.27
C TYR A 126 -8.39 -5.76 3.60
N ARG A 127 -9.56 -6.37 3.60
CA ARG A 127 -10.25 -6.75 4.84
C ARG A 127 -9.40 -7.70 5.67
N LEU A 128 -8.84 -8.72 5.04
CA LEU A 128 -7.96 -9.68 5.71
C LEU A 128 -6.74 -8.99 6.35
N ALA A 129 -6.15 -8.00 5.67
CA ALA A 129 -5.04 -7.24 6.22
C ALA A 129 -5.43 -6.50 7.51
N GLY A 130 -6.56 -5.80 7.51
CA GLY A 130 -7.09 -5.08 8.67
C GLY A 130 -7.45 -6.01 9.83
N ALA A 131 -8.18 -7.09 9.53
CA ALA A 131 -8.62 -8.07 10.54
C ALA A 131 -7.45 -8.80 11.18
N THR A 132 -6.45 -9.19 10.40
CA THR A 132 -5.22 -9.84 10.91
C THR A 132 -4.47 -8.90 11.86
N ALA A 133 -4.29 -7.63 11.46
CA ALA A 133 -3.62 -6.65 12.32
C ALA A 133 -4.38 -6.43 13.63
N ARG A 134 -5.72 -6.32 13.57
CA ARG A 134 -6.54 -6.20 14.77
C ARG A 134 -6.38 -7.40 15.69
N GLN A 135 -6.40 -8.63 15.18
CA GLN A 135 -6.20 -9.83 15.99
C GLN A 135 -4.82 -9.82 16.67
N MET A 136 -3.76 -9.48 15.95
CA MET A 136 -2.40 -9.39 16.52
C MET A 136 -2.31 -8.33 17.63
N LEU A 137 -2.97 -7.18 17.46
CA LEU A 137 -3.04 -6.14 18.48
C LEU A 137 -3.83 -6.60 19.73
N VAL A 138 -4.93 -7.29 19.53
CA VAL A 138 -5.73 -7.90 20.62
C VAL A 138 -4.90 -8.93 21.38
N GLU A 139 -4.16 -9.78 20.70
CA GLU A 139 -3.28 -10.77 21.35
C GLU A 139 -2.11 -10.12 22.12
N ALA A 140 -1.52 -9.05 21.57
CA ALA A 140 -0.50 -8.28 22.28
C ALA A 140 -1.05 -7.62 23.54
N ALA A 141 -2.26 -7.04 23.44
CA ALA A 141 -2.94 -6.44 24.58
C ALA A 141 -3.34 -7.48 25.64
N ALA A 142 -3.83 -8.65 25.22
CA ALA A 142 -4.16 -9.75 26.12
C ALA A 142 -2.98 -10.15 27.00
N LYS A 143 -1.79 -10.27 26.39
CA LYS A 143 -0.54 -10.55 27.12
C LYS A 143 -0.15 -9.40 28.04
N ARG A 144 -0.25 -8.13 27.57
CA ARG A 144 0.12 -6.94 28.36
C ARG A 144 -0.80 -6.74 29.56
N PHE A 145 -2.08 -7.03 29.40
CA PHE A 145 -3.11 -6.79 30.42
C PHE A 145 -3.36 -8.01 31.32
N ASP A 146 -2.83 -9.17 30.96
CA ASP A 146 -3.07 -10.45 31.62
C ASP A 146 -4.58 -10.78 31.66
N VAL A 147 -5.20 -10.82 30.50
CA VAL A 147 -6.63 -11.13 30.31
C VAL A 147 -6.85 -12.02 29.08
N ALA A 148 -7.98 -12.71 29.02
CA ALA A 148 -8.34 -13.50 27.85
C ALA A 148 -8.62 -12.58 26.64
N PRO A 149 -8.13 -12.91 25.41
CA PRO A 149 -8.40 -12.12 24.20
C PRO A 149 -9.90 -11.87 23.95
N SER A 150 -10.76 -12.82 24.32
CA SER A 150 -12.20 -12.72 24.15
C SER A 150 -12.88 -11.63 24.99
N THR A 151 -12.21 -11.10 26.01
CA THR A 151 -12.69 -9.99 26.86
C THR A 151 -12.29 -8.61 26.32
N ILE A 152 -11.52 -8.59 25.25
CA ILE A 152 -10.97 -7.37 24.67
C ILE A 152 -11.86 -6.90 23.52
N ARG A 153 -12.11 -5.60 23.46
CA ARG A 153 -12.72 -4.92 22.32
C ARG A 153 -11.78 -3.88 21.74
N THR A 154 -12.00 -3.53 20.50
CA THR A 154 -11.28 -2.47 19.80
C THR A 154 -12.22 -1.35 19.42
N GLU A 155 -11.74 -0.11 19.46
CA GLU A 155 -12.51 1.07 19.08
C GLU A 155 -11.59 2.24 18.73
N SER A 156 -11.73 2.80 17.53
CA SER A 156 -11.02 3.99 17.08
C SER A 156 -9.51 3.99 17.39
N GLY A 157 -8.81 2.89 17.03
CA GLY A 157 -7.37 2.78 17.22
C GLY A 157 -6.92 2.48 18.66
N VAL A 158 -7.85 2.07 19.53
CA VAL A 158 -7.60 1.73 20.93
C VAL A 158 -8.08 0.32 21.24
N VAL A 159 -7.28 -0.42 22.00
CA VAL A 159 -7.63 -1.73 22.57
C VAL A 159 -8.08 -1.53 24.02
N ILE A 160 -9.21 -2.14 24.38
CA ILE A 160 -9.90 -1.90 25.65
C ILE A 160 -10.25 -3.23 26.32
N ALA A 161 -9.87 -3.38 27.59
CA ALA A 161 -10.21 -4.52 28.44
C ALA A 161 -10.61 -4.04 29.85
N GLY A 162 -11.92 -3.91 30.08
CA GLY A 162 -12.43 -3.26 31.32
C GLY A 162 -11.91 -1.81 31.43
N ASP A 163 -11.18 -1.52 32.49
CA ASP A 163 -10.59 -0.20 32.72
C ASP A 163 -9.21 -0.02 32.05
N LYS A 164 -8.61 -1.10 31.56
CA LYS A 164 -7.31 -1.08 30.88
C LYS A 164 -7.45 -0.65 29.44
N ARG A 165 -6.55 0.23 28.99
CA ARG A 165 -6.52 0.75 27.62
C ARG A 165 -5.09 0.79 27.09
N ALA A 166 -4.93 0.58 25.80
CA ALA A 166 -3.69 0.84 25.08
C ALA A 166 -4.01 1.26 23.64
N THR A 167 -3.26 2.20 23.12
CA THR A 167 -3.35 2.58 21.70
C THR A 167 -2.68 1.54 20.82
N TYR A 168 -3.00 1.56 19.54
CA TYR A 168 -2.37 0.66 18.57
C TYR A 168 -0.86 0.89 18.48
N GLY A 169 -0.42 2.16 18.54
CA GLY A 169 1.00 2.50 18.53
C GLY A 169 1.77 1.93 19.72
N GLU A 170 1.18 1.95 20.92
CA GLU A 170 1.78 1.36 22.12
C GLU A 170 1.91 -0.17 22.05
N LEU A 171 1.09 -0.83 21.24
CA LEU A 171 1.06 -2.27 21.08
C LEU A 171 1.80 -2.76 19.82
N ALA A 172 2.12 -1.85 18.91
CA ALA A 172 2.63 -2.18 17.57
C ALA A 172 3.88 -3.06 17.60
N ASP A 173 4.86 -2.74 18.43
CA ASP A 173 6.09 -3.52 18.57
C ASP A 173 5.84 -4.92 19.13
N ALA A 174 5.04 -5.01 20.17
CA ALA A 174 4.69 -6.29 20.78
C ALA A 174 3.87 -7.16 19.83
N ALA A 175 2.92 -6.57 19.11
CA ALA A 175 2.13 -7.24 18.08
C ALA A 175 3.00 -7.74 16.92
N GLY A 176 3.98 -6.93 16.48
CA GLY A 176 4.91 -7.29 15.40
C GLY A 176 5.82 -8.48 15.72
N GLN A 177 5.97 -8.83 16.99
CA GLN A 177 6.74 -10.01 17.42
C GLN A 177 5.90 -11.29 17.50
N LEU A 178 4.59 -11.21 17.36
CA LEU A 178 3.71 -12.37 17.36
C LEU A 178 3.77 -13.10 16.01
N PRO A 179 3.47 -14.40 15.99
CA PRO A 179 3.26 -15.10 14.74
C PRO A 179 2.03 -14.53 14.03
N VAL A 180 2.14 -14.35 12.71
CA VAL A 180 0.97 -13.96 11.90
C VAL A 180 -0.04 -15.10 11.91
N PRO A 181 -1.30 -14.85 12.25
CA PRO A 181 -2.37 -15.85 12.25
C PRO A 181 -2.56 -16.50 10.87
N ASP A 182 -3.07 -17.73 10.85
CA ASP A 182 -3.50 -18.37 9.59
C ASP A 182 -4.66 -17.54 9.00
N PRO A 183 -4.58 -17.09 7.75
CA PRO A 183 -5.67 -16.36 7.09
C PRO A 183 -7.04 -17.05 7.19
N LYS A 184 -7.07 -18.37 7.23
CA LYS A 184 -8.31 -19.15 7.38
C LYS A 184 -8.94 -19.06 8.77
N SER A 185 -8.19 -18.65 9.78
CA SER A 185 -8.70 -18.45 11.15
C SER A 185 -9.27 -17.05 11.37
N ILE A 186 -9.10 -16.14 10.41
CA ILE A 186 -9.54 -14.75 10.54
C ILE A 186 -11.04 -14.66 10.23
N THR A 187 -11.77 -14.06 11.15
CA THR A 187 -13.20 -13.76 10.97
C THR A 187 -13.39 -12.28 10.65
N PHE A 188 -14.09 -12.01 9.56
CA PHE A 188 -14.46 -10.65 9.16
C PHE A 188 -15.68 -10.16 9.94
N LYS A 189 -15.79 -8.84 10.08
CA LYS A 189 -17.01 -8.20 10.57
C LYS A 189 -18.16 -8.44 9.60
N GLU A 190 -19.36 -8.61 10.15
CA GLU A 190 -20.57 -8.67 9.35
C GLU A 190 -21.02 -7.26 8.91
N ALA A 191 -21.74 -7.18 7.79
CA ALA A 191 -22.19 -5.90 7.25
C ALA A 191 -23.05 -5.07 8.22
N LYS A 192 -23.78 -5.72 9.13
CA LYS A 192 -24.57 -5.06 10.18
C LYS A 192 -23.70 -4.27 11.17
N ASP A 193 -22.43 -4.68 11.34
CA ASP A 193 -21.48 -4.12 12.30
C ASP A 193 -20.55 -3.07 11.68
N TRP A 194 -20.70 -2.79 10.37
CA TRP A 194 -19.86 -1.83 9.68
C TRP A 194 -20.12 -0.40 10.13
N LYS A 195 -19.04 0.28 10.45
CA LYS A 195 -19.03 1.68 10.90
C LYS A 195 -18.55 2.65 9.81
N VAL A 196 -17.70 2.17 8.88
CA VAL A 196 -17.05 2.97 7.83
C VAL A 196 -17.57 2.56 6.45
N ILE A 197 -17.59 1.26 6.13
CA ILE A 197 -18.07 0.74 4.85
C ILE A 197 -19.56 1.05 4.69
N GLY A 198 -19.93 1.59 3.53
CA GLY A 198 -21.31 1.95 3.23
C GLY A 198 -21.83 3.20 3.95
N LYS A 199 -20.95 3.94 4.65
CA LYS A 199 -21.31 5.22 5.28
C LYS A 199 -20.78 6.40 4.47
N PRO A 200 -21.45 7.56 4.52
CA PRO A 200 -20.95 8.78 3.90
C PRO A 200 -19.60 9.19 4.50
N THR A 201 -18.53 8.92 3.79
CA THR A 201 -17.16 9.21 4.23
C THR A 201 -16.49 10.14 3.23
N LYS A 202 -15.86 11.22 3.72
CA LYS A 202 -15.13 12.14 2.86
C LYS A 202 -13.91 11.45 2.25
N ARG A 203 -13.66 11.71 0.98
CA ARG A 203 -12.46 11.20 0.30
C ARG A 203 -11.20 11.77 0.93
N LEU A 204 -10.20 10.91 1.09
CA LEU A 204 -8.90 11.26 1.67
C LEU A 204 -8.11 12.23 0.78
N ASP A 205 -8.27 12.13 -0.54
CA ASP A 205 -7.53 12.90 -1.54
C ASP A 205 -8.19 14.22 -1.96
N THR A 206 -9.42 14.51 -1.53
CA THR A 206 -10.14 15.72 -1.90
C THR A 206 -9.42 17.00 -1.45
N PRO A 207 -8.91 17.13 -0.21
CA PRO A 207 -8.29 18.38 0.23
C PRO A 207 -7.11 18.83 -0.62
N GLU A 208 -6.28 17.91 -1.06
CA GLU A 208 -5.14 18.23 -1.92
C GLU A 208 -5.58 18.65 -3.33
N LYS A 209 -6.58 17.94 -3.88
CA LYS A 209 -7.11 18.22 -5.22
C LYS A 209 -7.78 19.60 -5.33
N ILE A 210 -8.60 19.97 -4.35
CA ILE A 210 -9.33 21.25 -4.39
C ILE A 210 -8.49 22.46 -4.01
N THR A 211 -7.31 22.25 -3.43
CA THR A 211 -6.37 23.32 -3.04
C THR A 211 -5.19 23.44 -3.99
N GLY A 212 -5.14 22.66 -5.07
CA GLY A 212 -4.03 22.66 -6.02
C GLY A 212 -2.72 22.08 -5.49
N ARG A 213 -2.76 21.37 -4.36
CA ARG A 213 -1.56 20.72 -3.78
C ARG A 213 -1.32 19.30 -4.30
N ALA A 214 -2.35 18.68 -4.91
CA ALA A 214 -2.20 17.37 -5.52
C ALA A 214 -1.17 17.43 -6.65
N LYS A 215 -0.25 16.47 -6.66
CA LYS A 215 0.75 16.33 -7.72
C LYS A 215 0.33 15.23 -8.68
N PHE A 216 0.33 15.54 -9.95
CA PHE A 216 0.03 14.61 -11.04
C PHE A 216 1.30 14.28 -11.82
N GLY A 217 1.23 13.33 -12.74
CA GLY A 217 2.40 12.91 -13.53
C GLY A 217 3.11 14.03 -14.26
N MET A 218 2.38 15.05 -14.71
CA MET A 218 2.96 16.24 -15.36
C MET A 218 3.66 17.21 -14.39
N ASP A 219 3.36 17.11 -13.10
CA ASP A 219 3.94 17.99 -12.06
C ASP A 219 5.21 17.39 -11.43
N VAL A 220 5.59 16.19 -11.85
CA VAL A 220 6.80 15.53 -11.34
C VAL A 220 8.03 16.30 -11.82
N GLN A 221 8.87 16.67 -10.86
CA GLN A 221 10.11 17.42 -11.11
C GLN A 221 11.25 16.77 -10.33
N PHE A 222 12.39 16.55 -10.97
CA PHE A 222 13.64 16.14 -10.34
C PHE A 222 14.83 16.65 -11.16
N GLU A 223 15.99 16.70 -10.58
CA GLU A 223 17.19 17.19 -11.24
C GLU A 223 17.52 16.32 -12.48
N GLY A 224 17.81 16.98 -13.60
CA GLY A 224 18.10 16.32 -14.88
C GLY A 224 16.88 15.80 -15.63
N LEU A 225 15.65 16.07 -15.16
CA LEU A 225 14.44 15.70 -15.91
C LEU A 225 14.39 16.39 -17.26
N MET A 226 14.20 15.61 -18.31
CA MET A 226 14.01 16.08 -19.67
C MET A 226 12.57 15.84 -20.14
N THR A 227 12.03 16.78 -20.91
CA THR A 227 10.73 16.60 -21.57
C THR A 227 10.92 15.98 -22.95
N ALA A 228 10.22 14.91 -23.24
CA ALA A 228 10.21 14.28 -24.54
C ALA A 228 8.83 14.38 -25.20
N MET A 229 8.83 14.72 -26.48
CA MET A 229 7.62 14.66 -27.31
C MET A 229 7.74 13.48 -28.28
N VAL A 230 6.67 12.67 -28.38
CA VAL A 230 6.59 11.53 -29.27
C VAL A 230 5.69 11.87 -30.45
N VAL A 231 6.26 11.85 -31.65
CA VAL A 231 5.48 11.94 -32.90
C VAL A 231 5.22 10.52 -33.40
N ARG A 232 3.95 10.19 -33.59
CA ARG A 232 3.51 8.88 -34.06
C ARG A 232 3.00 8.94 -35.49
N ALA A 233 3.13 7.81 -36.18
CA ALA A 233 2.51 7.67 -37.49
C ALA A 233 0.98 7.80 -37.40
N PRO A 234 0.33 8.39 -38.42
CA PRO A 234 -1.13 8.59 -38.41
C PRO A 234 -1.93 7.30 -38.61
N VAL A 235 -1.29 6.20 -39.02
CA VAL A 235 -1.94 4.90 -39.27
C VAL A 235 -1.28 3.79 -38.48
N PHE A 236 -2.07 2.81 -38.05
CA PHE A 236 -1.56 1.63 -37.34
C PHE A 236 -0.63 0.80 -38.24
N GLY A 237 0.39 0.21 -37.65
CA GLY A 237 1.36 -0.64 -38.35
C GLY A 237 2.39 0.12 -39.18
N ALA A 238 2.29 1.43 -39.29
CA ALA A 238 3.27 2.21 -40.02
C ALA A 238 4.60 2.25 -39.27
N THR A 239 5.68 2.24 -40.06
CA THR A 239 7.05 2.34 -39.54
C THR A 239 7.70 3.64 -39.98
N VAL A 240 8.60 4.17 -39.17
CA VAL A 240 9.38 5.36 -39.53
C VAL A 240 10.38 4.98 -40.61
N LYS A 241 10.23 5.54 -41.80
CA LYS A 241 11.16 5.39 -42.92
C LYS A 241 12.37 6.33 -42.71
N SER A 242 12.10 7.60 -42.53
CA SER A 242 13.08 8.65 -42.23
C SER A 242 12.45 9.77 -41.45
N PHE A 243 13.20 10.60 -40.81
CA PHE A 243 12.76 11.83 -40.20
C PHE A 243 13.86 12.90 -40.37
N GLU A 244 13.45 14.16 -40.46
CA GLU A 244 14.33 15.32 -40.53
C GLU A 244 14.30 16.06 -39.21
N GLY A 245 15.44 16.13 -38.54
CA GLY A 245 15.57 16.69 -37.19
C GLY A 245 16.25 18.06 -37.13
N ALA A 246 16.82 18.55 -38.26
CA ALA A 246 17.62 19.77 -38.25
C ALA A 246 16.91 20.99 -37.69
N GLN A 247 15.64 21.19 -38.10
CA GLN A 247 14.83 22.31 -37.59
C GLN A 247 14.56 22.20 -36.09
N ALA A 248 14.30 20.99 -35.59
CA ALA A 248 14.08 20.78 -34.17
C ALA A 248 15.36 21.03 -33.36
N LEU A 249 16.51 20.62 -33.87
CA LEU A 249 17.82 20.85 -33.24
C LEU A 249 18.20 22.34 -33.17
N ALA A 250 17.61 23.18 -34.04
CA ALA A 250 17.83 24.63 -34.00
C ALA A 250 17.02 25.36 -32.92
N ILE A 251 16.09 24.68 -32.25
CA ILE A 251 15.26 25.29 -31.18
C ILE A 251 16.11 25.38 -29.89
N PRO A 252 16.20 26.55 -29.25
CA PRO A 252 16.92 26.70 -28.00
C PRO A 252 16.41 25.74 -26.93
N GLY A 253 17.32 25.05 -26.25
CA GLY A 253 16.98 24.04 -25.22
C GLY A 253 16.65 22.65 -25.75
N TYR A 254 16.60 22.46 -27.07
CA TYR A 254 16.44 21.15 -27.67
C TYR A 254 17.72 20.33 -27.58
N ILE A 255 17.64 19.12 -27.10
CA ILE A 255 18.84 18.31 -26.82
C ILE A 255 19.08 17.24 -27.88
N LYS A 256 18.04 16.48 -28.26
CA LYS A 256 18.21 15.33 -29.13
C LYS A 256 16.93 14.92 -29.85
N CYS A 257 17.08 14.55 -31.13
CA CYS A 257 16.06 13.83 -31.88
C CYS A 257 16.50 12.36 -32.09
N CYS A 258 15.64 11.41 -31.78
CA CYS A 258 15.98 10.02 -31.96
C CYS A 258 14.77 9.18 -32.39
N ARG A 259 15.04 8.08 -33.09
CA ARG A 259 14.05 7.08 -33.39
C ARG A 259 13.80 6.23 -32.15
N CYS A 260 12.56 6.23 -31.66
CA CYS A 260 12.16 5.33 -30.58
C CYS A 260 11.85 3.95 -31.18
N ARG A 261 12.47 2.90 -30.65
CA ARG A 261 12.00 1.54 -30.88
C ARG A 261 10.83 1.28 -29.91
N VAL A 262 9.62 1.33 -30.39
CA VAL A 262 8.51 0.71 -29.67
C VAL A 262 8.68 -0.79 -29.90
N ALA A 263 8.93 -1.53 -28.85
CA ALA A 263 8.91 -2.99 -28.92
C ALA A 263 7.46 -3.39 -29.30
N SER A 264 7.27 -3.77 -30.55
CA SER A 264 6.09 -4.51 -30.94
C SER A 264 6.22 -5.91 -30.36
N ARG A 265 5.45 -6.23 -29.35
CA ARG A 265 5.07 -7.60 -29.04
C ARG A 265 3.60 -7.72 -29.23
#